data_aec404653197d36c343cd05a7eb9d5d9
#
_entry.id   aec404653197d36c343cd05a7eb9d5d9
#
_cell.length_a   1.000
_cell.length_b   1.000
_cell.length_c   1.000
_cell.angle_alpha   90.00
_cell.angle_beta   90.00
_cell.angle_gamma   90.00
#
_symmetry.space_group_name_H-M   'P 1'
#
loop_
_entity.id
_entity.type
_entity.pdbx_description
1 polymer ?
#
loop_
_entity_poly.entity_id
_entity_poly.type
_entity_poly.pdbx_seq_one_letter_code
_entity_poly.pdbx_strand_id
1 'polypeptide(L)'
;MTDPRFLTVKLLSKTFRSGSYSNIQLSAGLDSSDLDERGRKLCSALYYGVIERRITLDHIISGLSSRPIGKLDDEIVNILRCGIYQIMYMDSVPDNAAVNESVNLAKQFGKRSEEHMSELQSPQ
;
A
#
# COMPACT_ATOMS: atom_id res chain seq x y z
N MET A 1 9.38 -2.78 -14.69
CA MET A 1 9.99 -1.91 -13.67
C MET A 1 9.10 -1.85 -12.43
N THR A 2 9.69 -2.03 -11.27
CA THR A 2 8.91 -2.06 -10.02
C THR A 2 8.55 -0.64 -9.58
N ASP A 3 7.29 -0.44 -9.21
CA ASP A 3 6.85 0.81 -8.59
C ASP A 3 7.08 0.69 -7.09
N PRO A 4 7.83 1.61 -6.46
CA PRO A 4 8.10 1.51 -5.03
C PRO A 4 6.83 1.53 -4.17
N ARG A 5 5.82 2.28 -4.57
CA ARG A 5 4.57 2.34 -3.81
C ARG A 5 3.77 1.03 -3.97
N PHE A 6 3.77 0.45 -5.15
CA PHE A 6 3.12 -0.85 -5.40
C PHE A 6 3.76 -1.93 -4.53
N LEU A 7 5.09 -1.97 -4.52
CA LEU A 7 5.81 -2.94 -3.67
C LEU A 7 5.48 -2.73 -2.19
N THR A 8 5.45 -1.47 -1.75
CA THR A 8 5.12 -1.15 -0.36
C THR A 8 3.75 -1.69 0.02
N VAL A 9 2.73 -1.46 -0.80
CA VAL A 9 1.38 -1.93 -0.52
C VAL A 9 1.34 -3.46 -0.44
N LYS A 10 2.04 -4.14 -1.34
CA LYS A 10 2.12 -5.61 -1.31
C LYS A 10 2.79 -6.10 -0.01
N LEU A 11 3.88 -5.47 0.38
CA LEU A 11 4.59 -5.85 1.61
C LEU A 11 3.75 -5.58 2.86
N LEU A 12 3.08 -4.43 2.91
CA LEU A 12 2.20 -4.09 4.01
C LEU A 12 1.03 -5.08 4.12
N SER A 13 0.43 -5.42 3.00
CA SER A 13 -0.69 -6.37 3.00
C SER A 13 -0.26 -7.73 3.54
N LYS A 14 0.92 -8.18 3.13
CA LYS A 14 1.49 -9.43 3.63
C LYS A 14 1.79 -9.36 5.12
N THR A 15 2.39 -8.25 5.56
CA THR A 15 2.77 -8.04 6.96
C THR A 15 1.56 -8.04 7.87
N PHE A 16 0.52 -7.27 7.53
CA PHE A 16 -0.66 -7.17 8.37
C PHE A 16 -1.50 -8.44 8.34
N ARG A 17 -1.46 -9.17 7.25
CA ARG A 17 -2.17 -10.45 7.16
C ARG A 17 -1.51 -11.51 8.02
N SER A 18 -0.18 -11.53 8.06
CA SER A 18 0.55 -12.50 8.87
C SER A 18 0.61 -12.13 10.35
N GLY A 19 0.31 -10.87 10.67
CA GLY A 19 0.35 -10.39 12.05
C GLY A 19 1.74 -10.07 12.58
N SER A 20 2.76 -10.14 11.75
CA SER A 20 4.11 -9.81 12.16
C SER A 20 4.87 -9.15 11.01
N TYR A 21 5.81 -8.29 11.39
CA TYR A 21 6.68 -7.66 10.40
C TYR A 21 8.12 -7.86 10.81
N SER A 22 9.02 -7.75 9.83
CA SER A 22 10.44 -7.88 10.11
C SER A 22 11.24 -7.14 9.04
N ASN A 23 12.45 -6.74 9.45
CA ASN A 23 13.41 -6.16 8.52
C ASN A 23 13.78 -7.17 7.43
N ILE A 24 13.75 -8.45 7.76
CA ILE A 24 14.07 -9.51 6.81
C ILE A 24 13.07 -9.52 5.67
N GLN A 25 11.78 -9.39 5.97
CA GLN A 25 10.74 -9.39 4.95
C GLN A 25 10.88 -8.19 4.02
N LEU A 26 11.13 -7.01 4.59
CA LEU A 26 11.35 -5.80 3.79
C LEU A 26 12.60 -5.95 2.93
N SER A 27 13.70 -6.39 3.52
CA SER A 27 14.95 -6.58 2.78
C SER A 27 14.80 -7.56 1.63
N ALA A 28 14.11 -8.67 1.88
CA ALA A 28 13.87 -9.67 0.84
C ALA A 28 13.05 -9.08 -0.32
N GLY A 29 12.02 -8.30 -0.01
CA GLY A 29 11.22 -7.64 -1.03
C GLY A 29 12.02 -6.65 -1.85
N LEU A 30 12.85 -5.85 -1.18
CA LEU A 30 13.70 -4.87 -1.86
C LEU A 30 14.74 -5.56 -2.74
N ASP A 31 15.38 -6.61 -2.23
CA ASP A 31 16.45 -7.29 -2.96
C ASP A 31 15.93 -8.05 -4.17
N SER A 32 14.69 -8.54 -4.13
CA SER A 32 14.11 -9.22 -5.29
C SER A 32 13.49 -8.25 -6.28
N SER A 33 13.47 -6.95 -5.97
CA SER A 33 12.94 -5.92 -6.87
C SER A 33 14.06 -5.30 -7.70
N ASP A 34 13.66 -4.51 -8.70
CA ASP A 34 14.61 -3.77 -9.53
C ASP A 34 14.66 -2.29 -9.14
N LEU A 35 14.24 -1.96 -7.90
CA LEU A 35 14.24 -0.57 -7.47
C LEU A 35 15.65 -0.01 -7.35
N ASP A 36 15.80 1.24 -7.81
CA ASP A 36 17.03 1.98 -7.59
C ASP A 36 17.09 2.47 -6.15
N GLU A 37 18.17 3.17 -5.80
CA GLU A 37 18.37 3.65 -4.43
C GLU A 37 17.21 4.55 -3.98
N ARG A 38 16.75 5.43 -4.84
CA ARG A 38 15.66 6.36 -4.51
C ARG A 38 14.35 5.61 -4.25
N GLY A 39 14.05 4.63 -5.10
CA GLY A 39 12.86 3.80 -4.91
C GLY A 39 12.92 2.95 -3.66
N ARG A 40 14.10 2.42 -3.35
CA ARG A 40 14.30 1.64 -2.12
C ARG A 40 14.10 2.51 -0.88
N LYS A 41 14.59 3.75 -0.89
CA LYS A 41 14.39 4.68 0.22
C LYS A 41 12.92 5.01 0.41
N LEU A 42 12.21 5.27 -0.67
CA LEU A 42 10.78 5.58 -0.60
C LEU A 42 9.99 4.39 -0.05
N CYS A 43 10.25 3.20 -0.57
CA CYS A 43 9.58 1.98 -0.11
C CYS A 43 9.83 1.75 1.38
N SER A 44 11.08 1.88 1.83
CA SER A 44 11.42 1.68 3.24
C SER A 44 10.75 2.71 4.14
N ALA A 45 10.77 3.98 3.72
CA ALA A 45 10.15 5.05 4.50
C ALA A 45 8.65 4.85 4.65
N LEU A 46 7.98 4.46 3.56
CA LEU A 46 6.54 4.20 3.60
C LEU A 46 6.22 2.98 4.44
N TYR A 47 6.99 1.90 4.26
CA TYR A 47 6.74 0.65 4.99
C TYR A 47 6.82 0.88 6.50
N TYR A 48 7.93 1.43 6.97
CA TYR A 48 8.11 1.68 8.39
C TYR A 48 7.18 2.77 8.92
N GLY A 49 6.98 3.83 8.13
CA GLY A 49 6.14 4.94 8.54
C GLY A 49 4.68 4.52 8.73
N VAL A 50 4.16 3.73 7.82
CA VAL A 50 2.78 3.24 7.92
C VAL A 50 2.62 2.31 9.12
N ILE A 51 3.57 1.40 9.31
CA ILE A 51 3.51 0.48 10.45
C ILE A 51 3.54 1.25 11.77
N GLU A 52 4.46 2.20 11.88
CA GLU A 52 4.61 3.00 13.10
C GLU A 52 3.37 3.83 13.40
N ARG A 53 2.71 4.36 12.38
CA ARG A 53 1.58 5.26 12.55
C ARG A 53 0.23 4.64 12.17
N ARG A 54 0.15 3.34 12.13
CA ARG A 54 -1.04 2.63 11.68
C ARG A 54 -2.29 3.06 12.42
N ILE A 55 -2.23 3.18 13.74
CA ILE A 55 -3.41 3.53 14.54
C ILE A 55 -3.93 4.91 14.16
N THR A 56 -3.03 5.88 14.05
CA THR A 56 -3.41 7.23 13.62
C THR A 56 -3.99 7.25 12.22
N LEU A 57 -3.34 6.56 11.29
CA LEU A 57 -3.81 6.50 9.91
C LEU A 57 -5.19 5.84 9.82
N ASP A 58 -5.39 4.75 10.55
CA ASP A 58 -6.68 4.05 10.55
C ASP A 58 -7.78 4.90 11.15
N HIS A 59 -7.47 5.71 12.16
CA HIS A 59 -8.43 6.63 12.73
C HIS A 59 -8.88 7.66 11.69
N ILE A 60 -7.93 8.19 10.92
CA ILE A 60 -8.23 9.16 9.85
C ILE A 60 -9.08 8.50 8.77
N ILE A 61 -8.72 7.29 8.35
CA ILE A 61 -9.47 6.57 7.33
C ILE A 61 -10.91 6.32 7.79
N SER A 62 -11.07 5.93 9.05
CA SER A 62 -12.39 5.68 9.62
C SER A 62 -13.28 6.92 9.60
N GLY A 63 -12.68 8.10 9.78
CA GLY A 63 -13.42 9.34 9.72
C GLY A 63 -13.83 9.75 8.30
N LEU A 64 -13.10 9.27 7.30
CA LEU A 64 -13.35 9.61 5.91
C LEU A 64 -14.21 8.59 5.18
N SER A 65 -14.18 7.35 5.63
CA SER A 65 -14.86 6.25 4.94
C SER A 65 -16.26 6.05 5.46
N SER A 66 -17.20 5.77 4.57
CA SER A 66 -18.56 5.39 4.96
C SER A 66 -18.64 3.93 5.37
N ARG A 67 -17.60 3.15 5.09
CA ARG A 67 -17.53 1.73 5.46
C ARG A 67 -16.51 1.54 6.57
N PRO A 68 -16.75 0.58 7.49
CA PRO A 68 -15.72 0.21 8.45
C PRO A 68 -14.46 -0.28 7.76
N ILE A 69 -13.30 0.03 8.34
CA ILE A 69 -12.01 -0.40 7.77
C ILE A 69 -11.98 -1.90 7.53
N GLY A 70 -12.53 -2.69 8.45
CA GLY A 70 -12.53 -4.14 8.31
C GLY A 70 -13.34 -4.67 7.12
N LYS A 71 -14.15 -3.82 6.50
CA LYS A 71 -14.93 -4.19 5.32
C LYS A 71 -14.27 -3.76 4.02
N LEU A 72 -13.15 -3.07 4.08
CA LEU A 72 -12.40 -2.65 2.90
C LEU A 72 -11.37 -3.72 2.57
N ASP A 73 -11.04 -3.84 1.27
CA ASP A 73 -9.98 -4.74 0.84
C ASP A 73 -8.66 -4.33 1.46
N ASP A 74 -7.83 -5.29 1.81
CA ASP A 74 -6.52 -5.04 2.43
C ASP A 74 -5.67 -4.09 1.61
N GLU A 75 -5.62 -4.30 0.30
CA GLU A 75 -4.84 -3.46 -0.59
C GLU A 75 -5.34 -2.03 -0.60
N ILE A 76 -6.67 -1.84 -0.60
CA ILE A 76 -7.26 -0.50 -0.59
C ILE A 76 -6.92 0.23 0.71
N VAL A 77 -7.04 -0.47 1.85
CA VAL A 77 -6.67 0.14 3.13
C VAL A 77 -5.21 0.56 3.13
N ASN A 78 -4.32 -0.29 2.64
CA ASN A 78 -2.90 0.01 2.62
C ASN A 78 -2.55 1.11 1.63
N ILE A 79 -3.27 1.21 0.51
CA ILE A 79 -3.12 2.33 -0.42
C ILE A 79 -3.49 3.63 0.28
N LEU A 80 -4.61 3.64 1.00
CA LEU A 80 -5.05 4.82 1.75
C LEU A 80 -4.06 5.19 2.84
N ARG A 81 -3.55 4.20 3.57
CA ARG A 81 -2.53 4.43 4.60
C ARG A 81 -1.29 5.09 4.00
N CYS A 82 -0.81 4.56 2.88
CA CYS A 82 0.37 5.13 2.21
C CYS A 82 0.11 6.53 1.69
N GLY A 83 -1.04 6.77 1.08
CA GLY A 83 -1.38 8.09 0.55
C GLY A 83 -1.46 9.14 1.64
N ILE A 84 -2.16 8.84 2.72
CA ILE A 84 -2.31 9.75 3.85
C ILE A 84 -0.97 9.99 4.52
N TYR A 85 -0.17 8.94 4.68
CA TYR A 85 1.16 9.09 5.28
C TYR A 85 2.02 10.06 4.47
N GLN A 86 2.00 9.94 3.14
CA GLN A 86 2.77 10.84 2.29
C GLN A 86 2.32 12.28 2.43
N ILE A 87 1.01 12.49 2.46
CA ILE A 87 0.45 13.86 2.59
C ILE A 87 0.82 14.47 3.93
N MET A 88 0.72 13.71 5.01
CA MET A 88 0.91 14.23 6.36
C MET A 88 2.36 14.31 6.80
N TYR A 89 3.19 13.38 6.37
CA TYR A 89 4.52 13.20 6.97
C TYR A 89 5.68 13.28 5.99
N MET A 90 5.43 13.36 4.69
CA MET A 90 6.51 13.37 3.69
C MET A 90 6.46 14.67 2.87
N ASP A 91 7.20 15.67 3.34
CA ASP A 91 7.22 16.97 2.68
C ASP A 91 7.80 16.90 1.25
N SER A 92 8.63 15.90 0.99
CA SER A 92 9.25 15.76 -0.33
C SER A 92 8.28 15.25 -1.40
N VAL A 93 7.09 14.79 -0.99
CA VAL A 93 6.08 14.29 -1.94
C VAL A 93 4.96 15.31 -2.03
N PRO A 94 4.73 15.92 -3.21
CA PRO A 94 3.60 16.83 -3.36
C PRO A 94 2.28 16.11 -3.14
N ASP A 95 1.31 16.80 -2.55
CA ASP A 95 0.00 16.21 -2.25
C ASP A 95 -0.68 15.63 -3.49
N ASN A 96 -0.61 16.36 -4.61
CA ASN A 96 -1.24 15.87 -5.85
C ASN A 96 -0.56 14.60 -6.36
N ALA A 97 0.74 14.47 -6.15
CA ALA A 97 1.45 13.23 -6.54
C ALA A 97 0.98 12.07 -5.67
N ALA A 98 0.86 12.29 -4.36
CA ALA A 98 0.38 11.25 -3.45
C ALA A 98 -1.03 10.78 -3.85
N VAL A 99 -1.93 11.71 -4.17
CA VAL A 99 -3.29 11.38 -4.57
C VAL A 99 -3.31 10.63 -5.90
N ASN A 100 -2.59 11.14 -6.90
CA ASN A 100 -2.57 10.53 -8.23
C ASN A 100 -1.99 9.11 -8.19
N GLU A 101 -0.90 8.92 -7.44
CA GLU A 101 -0.30 7.60 -7.31
C GLU A 101 -1.22 6.63 -6.58
N SER A 102 -1.96 7.11 -5.57
CA SER A 102 -2.92 6.28 -4.85
C SER A 102 -4.05 5.82 -5.77
N VAL A 103 -4.56 6.71 -6.61
CA VAL A 103 -5.61 6.37 -7.58
C VAL A 103 -5.08 5.32 -8.57
N ASN A 104 -3.86 5.52 -9.07
CA ASN A 104 -3.27 4.57 -10.01
C ASN A 104 -3.08 3.19 -9.37
N LEU A 105 -2.63 3.15 -8.12
CA LEU A 105 -2.49 1.88 -7.40
C LEU A 105 -3.83 1.18 -7.21
N ALA A 106 -4.86 1.94 -6.85
CA ALA A 106 -6.19 1.39 -6.67
C ALA A 106 -6.69 0.75 -7.97
N LYS A 107 -6.43 1.40 -9.10
CA LYS A 107 -6.79 0.85 -10.40
C LYS A 107 -6.03 -0.44 -10.70
N GLN A 108 -4.75 -0.49 -10.39
CA GLN A 108 -3.94 -1.67 -10.63
C GLN A 108 -4.43 -2.86 -9.81
N PHE A 109 -4.67 -2.65 -8.53
CA PHE A 109 -5.14 -3.71 -7.65
C PHE A 109 -6.58 -4.11 -7.97
N GLY A 110 -7.41 -3.15 -8.33
CA GLY A 110 -8.79 -3.41 -8.74
C GLY A 110 -8.86 -4.26 -10.01
N LYS A 111 -8.01 -3.97 -10.97
CA LYS A 111 -7.94 -4.74 -12.21
C LYS A 111 -7.53 -6.17 -11.93
N ARG A 112 -6.56 -6.37 -11.06
CA ARG A 112 -6.12 -7.73 -10.70
C ARG A 112 -7.24 -8.50 -10.01
N SER A 113 -7.99 -7.83 -9.15
CA SER A 113 -9.14 -8.41 -8.47
C SER A 113 -10.20 -8.83 -9.46
N GLU A 114 -10.50 -7.96 -10.43
CA GLU A 114 -11.48 -8.25 -11.46
C GLU A 114 -11.05 -9.45 -12.31
N GLU A 115 -9.79 -9.51 -12.67
CA GLU A 115 -9.26 -10.64 -13.43
C GLU A 115 -9.41 -11.94 -12.64
N HIS A 116 -9.11 -11.89 -11.36
CA HIS A 116 -9.26 -13.05 -10.49
C HIS A 116 -10.73 -13.49 -10.40
N MET A 117 -11.63 -12.54 -10.25
CA MET A 117 -13.05 -12.85 -10.18
C MET A 117 -13.58 -13.39 -11.51
N SER A 118 -13.07 -12.88 -12.61
CA SER A 118 -13.44 -13.41 -13.92
C SER A 118 -13.06 -14.88 -14.06
N GLU A 119 -11.88 -15.23 -13.57
CA GLU A 119 -11.45 -16.64 -13.59
C GLU A 119 -12.38 -17.51 -12.75
N LEU A 120 -12.76 -17.03 -11.58
CA LEU A 120 -13.64 -17.78 -10.70
C LEU A 120 -15.05 -17.91 -11.27
N GLN A 121 -15.50 -16.93 -12.03
CA GLN A 121 -16.83 -16.93 -12.62
C GLN A 121 -16.88 -17.49 -14.01
N SER A 122 -15.74 -17.86 -14.53
CA SER A 122 -15.65 -18.37 -15.88
C SER A 122 -16.52 -19.60 -16.00
N PRO A 123 -17.40 -19.65 -16.91
CA PRO A 123 -18.24 -20.79 -17.00
C PRO A 123 -17.53 -21.97 -17.42
N GLN A 124 -17.92 -22.62 -17.01
CA GLN A 124 -17.72 -23.58 -17.22
C GLN A 124 -18.33 -24.09 -18.40
#